data_af2ab2628a42dbe305a2f268643a97d9
#
_entry.id   af2ab2628a42dbe305a2f268643a97d9
#
_cell.length_a   1.000
_cell.length_b   1.000
_cell.length_c   1.000
_cell.angle_alpha   90.00
_cell.angle_beta   90.00
_cell.angle_gamma   90.00
#
_symmetry.space_group_name_H-M   'P 1'
#
loop_
_entity.id
_entity.type
_entity.pdbx_description
1 polymer ?
#
loop_
_entity_poly.entity_id
_entity_poly.type
_entity_poly.pdbx_seq_one_letter_code
_entity_poly.pdbx_strand_id
1 'polypeptide(L)'
;MNLNTLKPKRKFGQNFLTDDNIAKEIVSYLSDDKTKTIIEVGPGKGILSNFLLKISNRKIKLVEIDEECIEYLKNKFSNIEKHLINDDFLNIDLKAFKEPLSIIGNFPYNISSQILFKVYENKSIINEMVGMFQLEVAERICSNHGTKKYGILSVLIQAFYDIKMMKKIKPKCFFPVPKVDSAVIKINKKNDSINCDEILFKKIVKESFGKRRKTIWKSLKNFNIPENKKEDTIFAKRPEQLSVSDFIYLTNLVGNENI
;
A
#
# COMPACT_ATOMS: atom_id res chain seq x y z
N MET A 1 33.32 -15.10 -1.02
CA MET A 1 32.09 -15.20 -1.86
C MET A 1 32.15 -14.13 -2.94
N ASN A 2 31.92 -14.49 -4.19
CA ASN A 2 31.92 -13.53 -5.30
C ASN A 2 30.67 -12.63 -5.17
N LEU A 3 30.81 -11.43 -4.62
CA LEU A 3 29.75 -10.47 -4.32
C LEU A 3 28.99 -9.94 -5.56
N ASN A 4 29.45 -10.28 -6.76
CA ASN A 4 28.88 -9.81 -8.01
C ASN A 4 27.58 -10.52 -8.47
N THR A 5 27.09 -11.57 -7.76
CA THR A 5 25.96 -12.36 -8.24
C THR A 5 24.91 -12.64 -7.16
N LEU A 6 24.35 -11.57 -6.56
CA LEU A 6 23.14 -11.74 -5.77
C LEU A 6 22.02 -12.34 -6.66
N LYS A 7 21.63 -13.60 -6.34
CA LYS A 7 20.59 -14.32 -7.11
C LYS A 7 19.20 -14.04 -6.54
N PRO A 8 18.22 -13.71 -7.38
CA PRO A 8 16.86 -13.49 -6.94
C PRO A 8 16.25 -14.74 -6.31
N LYS A 9 15.62 -14.62 -5.16
CA LYS A 9 14.96 -15.73 -4.44
C LYS A 9 13.46 -15.71 -4.69
N ARG A 10 12.93 -16.78 -5.27
CA ARG A 10 11.47 -16.89 -5.56
C ARG A 10 10.62 -16.81 -4.30
N LYS A 11 11.09 -17.35 -3.16
CA LYS A 11 10.37 -17.29 -1.88
C LYS A 11 10.08 -15.86 -1.41
N PHE A 12 10.92 -14.90 -1.78
CA PHE A 12 10.74 -13.48 -1.46
C PHE A 12 10.10 -12.67 -2.60
N GLY A 13 9.72 -13.30 -3.71
CA GLY A 13 9.11 -12.60 -4.85
C GLY A 13 10.00 -11.53 -5.49
N GLN A 14 11.33 -11.70 -5.41
CA GLN A 14 12.32 -10.70 -5.83
C GLN A 14 12.32 -10.50 -7.35
N ASN A 15 12.09 -9.28 -7.79
CA ASN A 15 12.33 -8.77 -9.14
C ASN A 15 13.08 -7.44 -9.00
N PHE A 16 14.38 -7.46 -9.16
CA PHE A 16 15.22 -6.27 -8.98
C PHE A 16 15.05 -5.30 -10.15
N LEU A 17 14.68 -4.05 -9.86
CA LEU A 17 14.74 -2.97 -10.84
C LEU A 17 16.19 -2.77 -11.27
N THR A 18 16.42 -2.55 -12.58
CA THR A 18 17.77 -2.43 -13.16
C THR A 18 18.01 -1.08 -13.84
N ASP A 19 17.02 -0.20 -13.88
CA ASP A 19 17.06 1.10 -14.54
C ASP A 19 17.20 2.23 -13.51
N ASP A 20 18.36 2.86 -13.46
CA ASP A 20 18.68 3.96 -12.52
C ASP A 20 17.83 5.21 -12.77
N ASN A 21 17.44 5.50 -14.02
CA ASN A 21 16.60 6.65 -14.33
C ASN A 21 15.19 6.46 -13.75
N ILE A 22 14.66 5.25 -13.89
CA ILE A 22 13.38 4.88 -13.27
C ILE A 22 13.49 4.96 -11.75
N ALA A 23 14.56 4.45 -11.15
CA ALA A 23 14.78 4.52 -9.72
C ALA A 23 14.84 5.98 -9.21
N LYS A 24 15.58 6.84 -9.89
CA LYS A 24 15.66 8.28 -9.59
C LYS A 24 14.28 8.94 -9.67
N GLU A 25 13.52 8.62 -10.72
CA GLU A 25 12.17 9.15 -10.90
C GLU A 25 11.21 8.69 -9.79
N ILE A 26 11.26 7.41 -9.38
CA ILE A 26 10.45 6.89 -8.27
C ILE A 26 10.75 7.65 -6.97
N VAL A 27 12.01 7.86 -6.66
CA VAL A 27 12.41 8.63 -5.46
C VAL A 27 11.95 10.09 -5.55
N SER A 28 11.94 10.70 -6.73
CA SER A 28 11.48 12.07 -6.93
C SER A 28 9.97 12.26 -6.71
N TYR A 29 9.18 11.19 -6.65
CA TYR A 29 7.76 11.27 -6.33
C TYR A 29 7.49 11.47 -4.83
N LEU A 30 8.49 11.26 -3.95
CA LEU A 30 8.36 11.60 -2.53
C LEU A 30 8.16 13.10 -2.35
N SER A 31 7.25 13.50 -1.46
CA SER A 31 7.02 14.91 -1.10
C SER A 31 8.06 15.38 -0.08
N ASP A 32 8.45 16.66 -0.13
CA ASP A 32 9.57 17.16 0.67
C ASP A 32 9.25 17.52 2.13
N ASP A 33 7.99 17.74 2.48
CA ASP A 33 7.70 18.64 3.60
C ASP A 33 6.94 18.04 4.78
N LYS A 34 6.42 16.81 4.68
CA LYS A 34 5.48 16.30 5.69
C LYS A 34 5.99 15.14 6.54
N THR A 35 7.11 14.52 6.20
CA THR A 35 7.62 13.34 6.90
C THR A 35 9.10 13.45 7.23
N LYS A 36 9.46 13.02 8.44
CA LYS A 36 10.86 13.06 8.91
C LYS A 36 11.62 11.79 8.60
N THR A 37 10.94 10.67 8.48
CA THR A 37 11.55 9.37 8.22
C THR A 37 10.96 8.74 6.96
N ILE A 38 11.84 8.26 6.10
CA ILE A 38 11.52 7.44 4.92
C ILE A 38 11.93 6.01 5.21
N ILE A 39 11.01 5.07 5.02
CA ILE A 39 11.27 3.63 5.12
C ILE A 39 11.23 3.03 3.72
N GLU A 40 12.38 2.55 3.24
CA GLU A 40 12.43 1.70 2.04
C GLU A 40 12.17 0.24 2.44
N VAL A 41 11.20 -0.38 1.80
CA VAL A 41 10.83 -1.78 2.03
C VAL A 41 11.42 -2.65 0.94
N GLY A 42 12.28 -3.59 1.31
CA GLY A 42 12.95 -4.50 0.39
C GLY A 42 13.93 -3.78 -0.53
N PRO A 43 14.98 -3.14 0.00
CA PRO A 43 15.98 -2.43 -0.83
C PRO A 43 16.68 -3.35 -1.83
N GLY A 44 16.80 -4.66 -1.55
CA GLY A 44 17.40 -5.63 -2.44
C GLY A 44 18.82 -5.26 -2.86
N LYS A 45 19.05 -4.94 -4.13
CA LYS A 45 20.35 -4.44 -4.64
C LYS A 45 20.61 -2.95 -4.39
N GLY A 46 19.70 -2.26 -3.68
CA GLY A 46 19.84 -0.86 -3.28
C GLY A 46 19.76 0.14 -4.43
N ILE A 47 18.94 -0.13 -5.44
CA ILE A 47 18.81 0.81 -6.57
C ILE A 47 18.07 2.10 -6.16
N LEU A 48 16.99 2.00 -5.37
CA LEU A 48 16.32 3.17 -4.79
C LEU A 48 17.18 3.76 -3.66
N SER A 49 17.78 2.92 -2.82
CA SER A 49 18.65 3.32 -1.72
C SER A 49 19.77 4.26 -2.17
N ASN A 50 20.33 4.04 -3.39
CA ASN A 50 21.38 4.89 -3.97
C ASN A 50 20.95 6.36 -4.12
N PHE A 51 19.67 6.62 -4.30
CA PHE A 51 19.12 7.97 -4.38
C PHE A 51 18.57 8.44 -3.03
N LEU A 52 17.96 7.55 -2.24
CA LEU A 52 17.42 7.87 -0.93
C LEU A 52 18.50 8.32 0.06
N LEU A 53 19.65 7.63 0.09
CA LEU A 53 20.76 7.97 0.99
C LEU A 53 21.41 9.34 0.71
N LYS A 54 21.09 9.98 -0.42
CA LYS A 54 21.51 11.35 -0.74
C LYS A 54 20.57 12.42 -0.17
N ILE A 55 19.42 12.03 0.36
CA ILE A 55 18.47 12.93 1.00
C ILE A 55 18.99 13.27 2.40
N SER A 56 19.40 14.51 2.63
CA SER A 56 20.07 14.93 3.88
C SER A 56 19.11 15.41 4.97
N ASN A 57 17.91 15.83 4.61
CA ASN A 57 16.93 16.44 5.52
C ASN A 57 15.96 15.43 6.16
N ARG A 58 16.12 14.13 5.88
CA ARG A 58 15.27 13.05 6.42
C ARG A 58 16.09 11.88 6.91
N LYS A 59 15.54 11.16 7.88
CA LYS A 59 16.08 9.86 8.32
C LYS A 59 15.69 8.79 7.29
N ILE A 60 16.65 8.00 6.86
CA ILE A 60 16.40 6.87 5.95
C ILE A 60 16.52 5.57 6.75
N LYS A 61 15.56 4.68 6.60
CA LYS A 61 15.57 3.31 7.11
C LYS A 61 15.31 2.34 5.98
N LEU A 62 16.07 1.27 5.94
CA LEU A 62 16.06 0.24 4.90
C LEU A 62 15.67 -1.08 5.57
N VAL A 63 14.46 -1.54 5.33
CA VAL A 63 13.94 -2.78 5.93
C VAL A 63 14.14 -3.93 4.96
N GLU A 64 14.97 -4.89 5.32
CA GLU A 64 15.29 -6.05 4.47
C GLU A 64 15.25 -7.33 5.29
N ILE A 65 14.61 -8.36 4.76
CA ILE A 65 14.51 -9.69 5.38
C ILE A 65 15.57 -10.66 4.85
N ASP A 66 16.12 -10.40 3.66
CA ASP A 66 17.09 -11.28 3.03
C ASP A 66 18.51 -10.92 3.45
N GLU A 67 19.13 -11.76 4.27
CA GLU A 67 20.50 -11.58 4.76
C GLU A 67 21.54 -11.42 3.64
N GLU A 68 21.35 -12.10 2.49
CA GLU A 68 22.27 -11.93 1.35
C GLU A 68 22.16 -10.52 0.75
N CYS A 69 20.93 -9.95 0.72
CA CYS A 69 20.73 -8.56 0.31
C CYS A 69 21.37 -7.60 1.31
N ILE A 70 21.25 -7.86 2.61
CA ILE A 70 21.87 -7.06 3.67
C ILE A 70 23.39 -7.03 3.52
N GLU A 71 24.02 -8.20 3.36
CA GLU A 71 25.47 -8.27 3.15
C GLU A 71 25.91 -7.59 1.84
N TYR A 72 25.12 -7.74 0.78
CA TYR A 72 25.37 -7.02 -0.47
C TYR A 72 25.32 -5.49 -0.28
N LEU A 73 24.33 -4.98 0.47
CA LEU A 73 24.17 -3.56 0.75
C LEU A 73 25.31 -3.01 1.60
N LYS A 74 25.77 -3.74 2.63
CA LYS A 74 26.93 -3.36 3.46
C LYS A 74 28.22 -3.24 2.65
N ASN A 75 28.41 -4.13 1.68
CA ASN A 75 29.57 -4.05 0.79
C ASN A 75 29.48 -2.95 -0.26
N LYS A 76 28.26 -2.56 -0.63
CA LYS A 76 28.00 -1.55 -1.68
C LYS A 76 28.06 -0.11 -1.15
N PHE A 77 27.59 0.11 0.07
CA PHE A 77 27.43 1.45 0.65
C PHE A 77 28.16 1.57 1.97
N SER A 78 29.00 2.57 2.09
CA SER A 78 29.71 2.86 3.35
C SER A 78 28.75 3.32 4.44
N ASN A 79 28.92 2.84 5.65
CA ASN A 79 28.13 3.21 6.84
C ASN A 79 26.61 2.98 6.71
N ILE A 80 26.20 1.99 5.92
CA ILE A 80 24.78 1.71 5.70
C ILE A 80 24.12 1.06 6.92
N GLU A 81 24.88 0.43 7.83
CA GLU A 81 24.38 -0.32 8.98
C GLU A 81 23.43 0.51 9.85
N LYS A 82 23.72 1.79 10.04
CA LYS A 82 22.86 2.72 10.80
C LYS A 82 21.47 2.92 10.18
N HIS A 83 21.32 2.59 8.91
CA HIS A 83 20.05 2.69 8.15
C HIS A 83 19.33 1.36 8.08
N LEU A 84 20.04 0.22 8.19
CA LEU A 84 19.49 -1.12 8.01
C LEU A 84 18.65 -1.56 9.21
N ILE A 85 17.54 -2.23 8.91
CA ILE A 85 16.70 -2.98 9.83
C ILE A 85 16.55 -4.36 9.21
N ASN A 86 17.18 -5.37 9.84
CA ASN A 86 17.04 -6.76 9.43
C ASN A 86 15.77 -7.34 10.03
N ASP A 87 14.63 -7.19 9.33
CA ASP A 87 13.35 -7.72 9.78
C ASP A 87 12.36 -7.82 8.60
N ASP A 88 11.27 -8.55 8.81
CA ASP A 88 10.12 -8.53 7.92
C ASP A 88 9.32 -7.23 8.14
N PHE A 89 9.19 -6.42 7.09
CA PHE A 89 8.39 -5.19 7.15
C PHE A 89 6.98 -5.43 7.71
N LEU A 90 6.39 -6.59 7.43
CA LEU A 90 5.04 -6.91 7.92
C LEU A 90 5.00 -7.06 9.45
N ASN A 91 6.11 -7.37 10.12
CA ASN A 91 6.20 -7.58 11.56
C ASN A 91 6.63 -6.32 12.34
N ILE A 92 7.25 -5.33 11.68
CA ILE A 92 7.76 -4.13 12.36
C ILE A 92 6.61 -3.31 12.97
N ASP A 93 6.76 -2.89 14.21
CA ASP A 93 5.90 -1.88 14.81
C ASP A 93 6.27 -0.48 14.28
N LEU A 94 5.49 0.02 13.34
CA LEU A 94 5.71 1.34 12.74
C LEU A 94 5.43 2.48 13.73
N LYS A 95 4.62 2.27 14.75
CA LYS A 95 4.31 3.30 15.78
C LYS A 95 5.52 3.58 16.66
N ALA A 96 6.48 2.65 16.75
CA ALA A 96 7.73 2.85 17.48
C ALA A 96 8.57 4.03 16.95
N PHE A 97 8.37 4.44 15.70
CA PHE A 97 9.07 5.60 15.12
C PHE A 97 8.60 6.96 15.70
N LYS A 98 7.39 7.03 16.26
CA LYS A 98 6.82 8.22 16.93
C LYS A 98 6.80 9.51 16.08
N GLU A 99 6.93 9.40 14.77
CA GLU A 99 6.97 10.52 13.81
C GLU A 99 6.32 10.12 12.48
N PRO A 100 5.79 11.08 11.70
CA PRO A 100 5.18 10.78 10.41
C PRO A 100 6.16 10.10 9.46
N LEU A 101 5.68 9.06 8.77
CA LEU A 101 6.47 8.20 7.90
C LEU A 101 6.09 8.37 6.42
N SER A 102 7.10 8.31 5.54
CA SER A 102 6.95 7.95 4.14
C SER A 102 7.41 6.50 3.92
N ILE A 103 6.65 5.73 3.18
CA ILE A 103 7.01 4.37 2.77
C ILE A 103 7.37 4.40 1.29
N ILE A 104 8.47 3.77 0.91
CA ILE A 104 8.85 3.61 -0.49
C ILE A 104 9.35 2.20 -0.76
N GLY A 105 9.17 1.70 -1.98
CA GLY A 105 9.77 0.42 -2.37
C GLY A 105 9.35 -0.09 -3.74
N ASN A 106 10.19 -0.99 -4.25
CA ASN A 106 9.82 -1.93 -5.29
C ASN A 106 9.25 -3.19 -4.61
N PHE A 107 7.97 -3.16 -4.28
CA PHE A 107 7.38 -4.17 -3.38
C PHE A 107 7.32 -5.56 -4.00
N PRO A 108 7.68 -6.61 -3.23
CA PRO A 108 7.50 -7.99 -3.66
C PRO A 108 6.03 -8.27 -4.02
N TYR A 109 5.80 -8.87 -5.19
CA TYR A 109 4.43 -9.05 -5.71
C TYR A 109 3.56 -9.95 -4.84
N ASN A 110 4.16 -10.95 -4.21
CA ASN A 110 3.46 -11.91 -3.34
C ASN A 110 2.90 -11.31 -2.04
N ILE A 111 3.45 -10.19 -1.56
CA ILE A 111 3.01 -9.51 -0.33
C ILE A 111 2.43 -8.11 -0.56
N SER A 112 2.23 -7.70 -1.82
CA SER A 112 1.74 -6.37 -2.19
C SER A 112 0.45 -5.97 -1.44
N SER A 113 -0.52 -6.89 -1.35
CA SER A 113 -1.77 -6.63 -0.63
C SER A 113 -1.57 -6.50 0.87
N GLN A 114 -0.66 -7.28 1.46
CA GLN A 114 -0.35 -7.23 2.89
C GLN A 114 0.33 -5.90 3.25
N ILE A 115 1.25 -5.41 2.39
CA ILE A 115 1.87 -4.08 2.56
C ILE A 115 0.79 -2.98 2.55
N LEU A 116 -0.15 -3.02 1.60
CA LEU A 116 -1.25 -2.07 1.53
C LEU A 116 -2.17 -2.13 2.75
N PHE A 117 -2.46 -3.34 3.27
CA PHE A 117 -3.20 -3.49 4.52
C PHE A 117 -2.42 -2.91 5.71
N LYS A 118 -1.10 -3.14 5.79
CA LYS A 118 -0.26 -2.56 6.83
C LYS A 118 -0.24 -1.04 6.77
N VAL A 119 -0.21 -0.46 5.57
CA VAL A 119 -0.34 1.00 5.38
C VAL A 119 -1.69 1.49 5.90
N TYR A 120 -2.78 0.82 5.54
CA TYR A 120 -4.12 1.14 6.04
C TYR A 120 -4.21 1.07 7.58
N GLU A 121 -3.65 0.03 8.18
CA GLU A 121 -3.69 -0.19 9.63
C GLU A 121 -2.82 0.82 10.42
N ASN A 122 -1.80 1.37 9.76
CA ASN A 122 -0.91 2.38 10.33
C ASN A 122 -1.15 3.79 9.75
N LYS A 123 -2.35 4.08 9.25
CA LYS A 123 -2.71 5.38 8.64
C LYS A 123 -2.59 6.58 9.57
N SER A 124 -2.55 6.36 10.89
CA SER A 124 -2.29 7.42 11.86
C SER A 124 -0.88 8.01 11.73
N ILE A 125 0.10 7.19 11.33
CA ILE A 125 1.51 7.57 11.27
C ILE A 125 2.07 7.61 9.83
N ILE A 126 1.50 6.86 8.88
CA ILE A 126 1.93 6.88 7.48
C ILE A 126 1.22 8.01 6.74
N ASN A 127 1.98 9.02 6.33
CA ASN A 127 1.44 10.16 5.58
C ASN A 127 1.56 9.98 4.07
N GLU A 128 2.55 9.19 3.61
CA GLU A 128 2.84 9.03 2.20
C GLU A 128 3.36 7.63 1.90
N MET A 129 3.01 7.10 0.73
CA MET A 129 3.68 5.93 0.17
C MET A 129 3.92 6.14 -1.32
N VAL A 130 5.12 5.79 -1.78
CA VAL A 130 5.47 5.65 -3.20
C VAL A 130 5.85 4.19 -3.45
N GLY A 131 4.98 3.45 -4.11
CA GLY A 131 5.15 2.01 -4.24
C GLY A 131 5.04 1.50 -5.67
N MET A 132 5.91 0.58 -6.03
CA MET A 132 5.81 -0.16 -7.28
C MET A 132 5.14 -1.51 -7.04
N PHE A 133 4.12 -1.79 -7.86
CA PHE A 133 3.26 -2.97 -7.79
C PHE A 133 3.08 -3.59 -9.17
N GLN A 134 2.57 -4.82 -9.22
CA GLN A 134 2.01 -5.32 -10.48
C GLN A 134 0.93 -4.38 -10.99
N LEU A 135 0.87 -4.18 -12.32
CA LEU A 135 -0.07 -3.24 -12.94
C LEU A 135 -1.53 -3.50 -12.51
N GLU A 136 -1.93 -4.78 -12.44
CA GLU A 136 -3.29 -5.13 -12.00
C GLU A 136 -3.60 -4.65 -10.58
N VAL A 137 -2.64 -4.80 -9.65
CA VAL A 137 -2.79 -4.33 -8.26
C VAL A 137 -2.90 -2.81 -8.22
N ALA A 138 -2.01 -2.11 -8.92
CA ALA A 138 -2.03 -0.65 -9.00
C ALA A 138 -3.35 -0.13 -9.60
N GLU A 139 -3.82 -0.74 -10.70
CA GLU A 139 -5.10 -0.41 -11.32
C GLU A 139 -6.29 -0.67 -10.39
N ARG A 140 -6.24 -1.74 -9.59
CA ARG A 140 -7.27 -2.04 -8.59
C ARG A 140 -7.34 -0.95 -7.52
N ILE A 141 -6.20 -0.54 -6.98
CA ILE A 141 -6.15 0.49 -5.93
C ILE A 141 -6.60 1.86 -6.45
N CYS A 142 -6.24 2.19 -7.70
CA CYS A 142 -6.60 3.46 -8.35
C CYS A 142 -8.01 3.47 -8.96
N SER A 143 -8.71 2.31 -8.99
CA SER A 143 -9.99 2.23 -9.69
C SER A 143 -11.11 2.93 -8.93
N ASN A 144 -12.00 3.60 -9.68
CA ASN A 144 -13.24 4.15 -9.15
C ASN A 144 -14.30 3.05 -8.98
N HIS A 145 -15.29 3.31 -8.12
CA HIS A 145 -16.48 2.47 -8.02
C HIS A 145 -17.18 2.33 -9.40
N GLY A 146 -18.01 1.31 -9.55
CA GLY A 146 -18.64 0.95 -10.82
C GLY A 146 -17.81 0.08 -11.73
N THR A 147 -16.57 -0.28 -11.37
CA THR A 147 -15.68 -1.12 -12.17
C THR A 147 -15.45 -2.50 -11.56
N LYS A 148 -15.11 -3.49 -12.41
CA LYS A 148 -14.76 -4.84 -11.93
C LYS A 148 -13.48 -4.87 -11.09
N LYS A 149 -12.58 -3.90 -11.25
CA LYS A 149 -11.30 -3.81 -10.53
C LYS A 149 -11.47 -3.28 -9.11
N TYR A 150 -12.50 -2.46 -8.87
CA TYR A 150 -12.78 -1.89 -7.56
C TYR A 150 -13.08 -2.98 -6.51
N GLY A 151 -12.49 -2.85 -5.34
CA GLY A 151 -12.59 -3.87 -4.30
C GLY A 151 -12.24 -3.36 -2.90
N ILE A 152 -12.09 -4.28 -1.94
CA ILE A 152 -11.84 -3.95 -0.53
C ILE A 152 -10.69 -2.95 -0.37
N LEU A 153 -9.53 -3.23 -0.95
CA LEU A 153 -8.36 -2.34 -0.83
C LEU A 153 -8.59 -0.99 -1.48
N SER A 154 -9.36 -0.93 -2.60
CA SER A 154 -9.71 0.35 -3.23
C SER A 154 -10.49 1.22 -2.24
N VAL A 155 -11.54 0.68 -1.62
CA VAL A 155 -12.36 1.41 -0.63
C VAL A 155 -11.53 1.81 0.58
N LEU A 156 -10.84 0.86 1.20
CA LEU A 156 -10.12 1.10 2.45
C LEU A 156 -8.99 2.13 2.30
N ILE A 157 -8.22 2.06 1.21
CA ILE A 157 -7.13 3.03 1.00
C ILE A 157 -7.70 4.38 0.56
N GLN A 158 -8.66 4.41 -0.38
CA GLN A 158 -9.26 5.67 -0.86
C GLN A 158 -10.05 6.41 0.23
N ALA A 159 -10.49 5.74 1.29
CA ALA A 159 -11.13 6.40 2.41
C ALA A 159 -10.19 7.37 3.14
N PHE A 160 -8.89 7.06 3.21
CA PHE A 160 -7.91 7.82 4.00
C PHE A 160 -6.82 8.48 3.18
N TYR A 161 -6.68 8.11 1.90
CA TYR A 161 -5.60 8.58 1.04
C TYR A 161 -6.09 9.01 -0.33
N ASP A 162 -5.47 10.05 -0.88
CA ASP A 162 -5.51 10.36 -2.30
C ASP A 162 -4.52 9.47 -3.03
N ILE A 163 -4.94 8.90 -4.16
CA ILE A 163 -4.15 7.92 -4.89
C ILE A 163 -3.93 8.39 -6.32
N LYS A 164 -2.68 8.30 -6.78
CA LYS A 164 -2.32 8.61 -8.16
C LYS A 164 -1.41 7.53 -8.75
N MET A 165 -1.76 7.03 -9.93
CA MET A 165 -0.84 6.23 -10.75
C MET A 165 0.16 7.17 -11.40
N MET A 166 1.45 6.98 -11.09
CA MET A 166 2.51 7.88 -11.53
C MET A 166 3.12 7.41 -12.86
N LYS A 167 3.46 6.11 -12.96
CA LYS A 167 4.18 5.57 -14.12
C LYS A 167 3.92 4.08 -14.29
N LYS A 168 3.75 3.64 -15.56
CA LYS A 168 3.77 2.22 -15.93
C LYS A 168 5.18 1.82 -16.33
N ILE A 169 5.62 0.63 -15.90
CA ILE A 169 7.00 0.14 -16.10
C ILE A 169 6.95 -1.22 -16.77
N LYS A 170 7.73 -1.36 -17.83
CA LYS A 170 7.78 -2.59 -18.62
C LYS A 170 8.63 -3.67 -17.94
N PRO A 171 8.34 -4.97 -18.16
CA PRO A 171 9.05 -6.09 -17.55
C PRO A 171 10.56 -6.08 -17.80
N LYS A 172 11.02 -5.59 -18.96
CA LYS A 172 12.44 -5.53 -19.33
C LYS A 172 13.31 -4.68 -18.39
N CYS A 173 12.68 -3.85 -17.56
CA CYS A 173 13.38 -3.02 -16.58
C CYS A 173 13.73 -3.79 -15.29
N PHE A 174 13.46 -5.11 -15.23
CA PHE A 174 13.67 -5.94 -14.05
C PHE A 174 14.52 -7.18 -14.33
N PHE A 175 15.17 -7.68 -13.29
CA PHE A 175 15.83 -8.99 -13.29
C PHE A 175 15.43 -9.78 -12.02
N PRO A 176 14.89 -10.99 -12.15
CA PRO A 176 14.39 -11.62 -13.37
C PRO A 176 13.26 -10.80 -14.01
N VAL A 177 13.06 -11.01 -15.31
CA VAL A 177 11.99 -10.35 -16.05
C VAL A 177 10.64 -10.90 -15.58
N PRO A 178 9.73 -10.11 -15.00
CA PRO A 178 8.41 -10.57 -14.59
C PRO A 178 7.51 -10.80 -15.80
N LYS A 179 6.43 -11.59 -15.61
CA LYS A 179 5.49 -11.90 -16.70
C LYS A 179 4.49 -10.77 -17.00
N VAL A 180 4.42 -9.76 -16.15
CA VAL A 180 3.41 -8.70 -16.20
C VAL A 180 4.06 -7.33 -16.06
N ASP A 181 3.39 -6.31 -16.61
CA ASP A 181 3.77 -4.91 -16.40
C ASP A 181 3.66 -4.54 -14.91
N SER A 182 4.42 -3.54 -14.52
CA SER A 182 4.35 -2.91 -13.19
C SER A 182 3.83 -1.47 -13.30
N ALA A 183 3.41 -0.92 -12.18
CA ALA A 183 3.15 0.51 -12.09
C ALA A 183 3.54 1.06 -10.73
N VAL A 184 3.98 2.30 -10.73
CA VAL A 184 4.23 3.09 -9.52
C VAL A 184 2.94 3.84 -9.16
N ILE A 185 2.51 3.70 -7.92
CA ILE A 185 1.46 4.54 -7.35
C ILE A 185 2.04 5.41 -6.24
N LYS A 186 1.49 6.61 -6.12
CA LYS A 186 1.69 7.49 -4.98
C LYS A 186 0.38 7.60 -4.22
N ILE A 187 0.44 7.45 -2.91
CA ILE A 187 -0.68 7.73 -2.02
C ILE A 187 -0.25 8.80 -1.02
N ASN A 188 -1.13 9.78 -0.76
CA ASN A 188 -0.94 10.83 0.22
C ASN A 188 -2.11 10.82 1.18
N LYS A 189 -1.83 10.90 2.48
CA LYS A 189 -2.86 10.95 3.51
C LYS A 189 -3.74 12.18 3.31
N LYS A 190 -5.05 11.99 3.37
CA LYS A 190 -6.02 13.07 3.37
C LYS A 190 -5.95 13.84 4.68
N ASN A 191 -6.27 15.12 4.65
CA ASN A 191 -6.35 15.94 5.85
C ASN A 191 -7.60 15.60 6.68
N ASP A 192 -8.69 15.21 6.00
CA ASP A 192 -9.95 14.91 6.64
C ASP A 192 -10.02 13.45 7.10
N SER A 193 -10.48 13.22 8.31
CA SER A 193 -10.85 11.90 8.81
C SER A 193 -12.23 11.50 8.25
N ILE A 194 -12.47 10.19 8.10
CA ILE A 194 -13.82 9.72 7.82
C ILE A 194 -14.69 9.89 9.09
N ASN A 195 -15.90 10.40 8.90
CA ASN A 195 -16.85 10.61 10.00
C ASN A 195 -17.72 9.37 10.22
N CYS A 196 -17.10 8.27 10.69
CA CYS A 196 -17.78 7.04 11.11
C CYS A 196 -16.85 6.15 11.96
N ASP A 197 -17.40 5.12 12.58
CA ASP A 197 -16.61 4.08 13.25
C ASP A 197 -15.76 3.31 12.25
N GLU A 198 -14.43 3.45 12.35
CA GLU A 198 -13.48 2.84 11.41
C GLU A 198 -13.42 1.32 11.49
N ILE A 199 -13.70 0.73 12.68
CA ILE A 199 -13.71 -0.73 12.86
C ILE A 199 -14.94 -1.29 12.15
N LEU A 200 -16.10 -0.68 12.37
CA LEU A 200 -17.36 -1.05 11.72
C LEU A 200 -17.28 -0.83 10.21
N PHE A 201 -16.68 0.30 9.77
CA PHE A 201 -16.45 0.57 8.34
C PHE A 201 -15.66 -0.55 7.66
N LYS A 202 -14.51 -0.94 8.25
CA LYS A 202 -13.70 -2.07 7.74
C LYS A 202 -14.52 -3.37 7.67
N LYS A 203 -15.35 -3.63 8.69
CA LYS A 203 -16.20 -4.83 8.76
C LYS A 203 -17.27 -4.82 7.67
N ILE A 204 -17.99 -3.71 7.48
CA ILE A 204 -19.02 -3.53 6.45
C ILE A 204 -18.42 -3.69 5.05
N VAL A 205 -17.28 -3.05 4.77
CA VAL A 205 -16.59 -3.18 3.48
C VAL A 205 -16.21 -4.64 3.21
N LYS A 206 -15.58 -5.32 4.18
CA LYS A 206 -15.17 -6.73 4.01
C LYS A 206 -16.36 -7.66 3.80
N GLU A 207 -17.43 -7.50 4.59
CA GLU A 207 -18.62 -8.34 4.48
C GLU A 207 -19.33 -8.14 3.14
N SER A 208 -19.44 -6.90 2.68
CA SER A 208 -20.04 -6.57 1.39
C SER A 208 -19.29 -7.23 0.23
N PHE A 209 -17.97 -7.06 0.16
CA PHE A 209 -17.15 -7.65 -0.91
C PHE A 209 -16.95 -9.16 -0.78
N GLY A 210 -17.05 -9.72 0.42
CA GLY A 210 -17.07 -11.17 0.64
C GLY A 210 -18.23 -11.86 -0.09
N LYS A 211 -19.31 -11.12 -0.32
CA LYS A 211 -20.50 -11.58 -1.07
C LYS A 211 -20.72 -10.74 -2.34
N ARG A 212 -19.66 -10.43 -3.06
CA ARG A 212 -19.62 -9.46 -4.17
C ARG A 212 -20.76 -9.58 -5.20
N ARG A 213 -21.25 -10.80 -5.49
CA ARG A 213 -22.35 -11.04 -6.43
C ARG A 213 -23.75 -10.76 -5.86
N LYS A 214 -23.86 -10.50 -4.57
CA LYS A 214 -25.13 -10.19 -3.89
C LYS A 214 -25.31 -8.67 -3.79
N THR A 215 -26.55 -8.23 -3.60
CA THR A 215 -26.87 -6.85 -3.26
C THR A 215 -26.41 -6.53 -1.84
N ILE A 216 -26.25 -5.25 -1.52
CA ILE A 216 -25.87 -4.77 -0.18
C ILE A 216 -26.85 -5.29 0.86
N TRP A 217 -28.15 -5.23 0.61
CA TRP A 217 -29.15 -5.80 1.51
C TRP A 217 -28.88 -7.26 1.89
N LYS A 218 -28.61 -8.10 0.88
CA LYS A 218 -28.30 -9.52 1.11
C LYS A 218 -26.93 -9.75 1.75
N SER A 219 -25.97 -8.87 1.49
CA SER A 219 -24.62 -8.98 2.03
C SER A 219 -24.59 -8.64 3.51
N LEU A 220 -25.32 -7.59 3.91
CA LEU A 220 -25.33 -7.04 5.27
C LEU A 220 -26.52 -7.52 6.13
N LYS A 221 -27.18 -8.62 5.77
CA LYS A 221 -28.35 -9.14 6.50
C LYS A 221 -28.12 -9.42 7.98
N ASN A 222 -26.87 -9.62 8.41
CA ASN A 222 -26.48 -9.88 9.80
C ASN A 222 -26.17 -8.59 10.57
N PHE A 223 -26.35 -7.43 9.95
CA PHE A 223 -26.22 -6.12 10.59
C PHE A 223 -27.62 -5.56 10.86
N ASN A 224 -27.75 -4.80 11.95
CA ASN A 224 -29.01 -4.15 12.26
C ASN A 224 -29.23 -2.98 11.30
N ILE A 225 -29.97 -3.25 10.21
CA ILE A 225 -30.38 -2.24 9.25
C ILE A 225 -31.85 -1.92 9.52
N PRO A 226 -32.21 -0.64 9.71
CA PRO A 226 -33.59 -0.24 9.93
C PRO A 226 -34.53 -0.73 8.81
N GLU A 227 -35.65 -1.38 9.17
CA GLU A 227 -36.62 -1.89 8.18
C GLU A 227 -37.15 -0.78 7.26
N ASN A 228 -37.34 0.46 7.76
CA ASN A 228 -37.76 1.61 6.99
C ASN A 228 -36.72 2.08 5.94
N LYS A 229 -35.49 1.55 5.99
CA LYS A 229 -34.40 1.84 5.02
C LYS A 229 -34.25 0.76 3.94
N LYS A 230 -35.00 -0.33 4.03
CA LYS A 230 -34.91 -1.46 3.09
C LYS A 230 -35.13 -1.03 1.62
N GLU A 231 -35.99 -0.06 1.38
CA GLU A 231 -36.33 0.45 0.05
C GLU A 231 -35.34 1.50 -0.48
N ASP A 232 -34.37 1.91 0.35
CA ASP A 232 -33.35 2.83 -0.09
C ASP A 232 -32.51 2.20 -1.23
N THR A 233 -32.36 2.92 -2.33
CA THR A 233 -31.75 2.45 -3.58
C THR A 233 -30.34 1.89 -3.41
N ILE A 234 -29.62 2.32 -2.35
CA ILE A 234 -28.28 1.82 -2.01
C ILE A 234 -28.27 0.32 -1.74
N PHE A 235 -29.35 -0.22 -1.12
CA PHE A 235 -29.44 -1.62 -0.76
C PHE A 235 -29.69 -2.56 -1.95
N ALA A 236 -30.18 -2.04 -3.06
CA ALA A 236 -30.32 -2.78 -4.32
C ALA A 236 -29.00 -2.90 -5.10
N LYS A 237 -28.02 -2.04 -4.81
CA LYS A 237 -26.72 -2.05 -5.48
C LYS A 237 -25.84 -3.21 -5.03
N ARG A 238 -24.82 -3.54 -5.84
CA ARG A 238 -23.71 -4.44 -5.47
C ARG A 238 -22.53 -3.66 -4.89
N PRO A 239 -21.64 -4.28 -4.10
CA PRO A 239 -20.54 -3.59 -3.43
C PRO A 239 -19.65 -2.76 -4.36
N GLU A 240 -19.36 -3.25 -5.57
CA GLU A 240 -18.53 -2.53 -6.52
C GLU A 240 -19.15 -1.25 -7.08
N GLN A 241 -20.44 -1.06 -6.90
CA GLN A 241 -21.19 0.12 -7.37
C GLN A 241 -21.18 1.25 -6.34
N LEU A 242 -20.76 0.95 -5.10
CA LEU A 242 -20.74 1.90 -3.99
C LEU A 242 -19.44 2.70 -3.95
N SER A 243 -19.58 4.02 -3.80
CA SER A 243 -18.49 4.92 -3.49
C SER A 243 -17.99 4.74 -2.05
N VAL A 244 -16.85 5.34 -1.71
CA VAL A 244 -16.36 5.40 -0.31
C VAL A 244 -17.41 6.11 0.58
N SER A 245 -18.02 7.18 0.10
CA SER A 245 -19.05 7.93 0.85
C SER A 245 -20.30 7.07 1.10
N ASP A 246 -20.70 6.23 0.15
CA ASP A 246 -21.79 5.28 0.34
C ASP A 246 -21.48 4.28 1.46
N PHE A 247 -20.23 3.78 1.53
CA PHE A 247 -19.80 2.89 2.63
C PHE A 247 -19.76 3.59 3.98
N ILE A 248 -19.36 4.88 4.03
CA ILE A 248 -19.41 5.70 5.25
C ILE A 248 -20.87 5.87 5.69
N TYR A 249 -21.78 6.19 4.77
CA TYR A 249 -23.21 6.29 5.05
C TYR A 249 -23.77 4.98 5.62
N LEU A 250 -23.47 3.83 5.01
CA LEU A 250 -23.91 2.52 5.51
C LEU A 250 -23.35 2.23 6.91
N THR A 251 -22.11 2.66 7.19
CA THR A 251 -21.49 2.48 8.50
C THR A 251 -22.22 3.27 9.57
N ASN A 252 -22.53 4.53 9.29
CA ASN A 252 -23.27 5.39 10.22
C ASN A 252 -24.70 4.89 10.44
N LEU A 253 -25.33 4.40 9.38
CA LEU A 253 -26.69 3.85 9.48
C LEU A 253 -26.73 2.64 10.43
N VAL A 254 -25.78 1.73 10.31
CA VAL A 254 -25.66 0.54 11.17
C VAL A 254 -25.18 0.89 12.58
N GLY A 255 -24.29 1.89 12.71
CA GLY A 255 -23.72 2.31 13.98
C GLY A 255 -24.70 3.02 14.90
N ASN A 256 -25.60 3.84 14.35
CA ASN A 256 -26.57 4.64 15.13
C ASN A 256 -27.65 3.79 15.81
N GLU A 257 -27.79 2.52 15.46
CA GLU A 257 -28.74 1.61 16.14
C GLU A 257 -28.11 0.77 17.28
N ASN A 258 -26.81 0.94 17.52
CA ASN A 258 -26.11 0.27 18.61
C ASN A 258 -25.86 1.20 19.82
N ILE A 259 -26.47 2.38 19.84
CA ILE A 259 -26.55 3.33 20.97
C ILE A 259 -28.01 3.35 21.46
#